data_a8d61c4764dcbd6e4dcdac41ddfebbf0
#
_entry.id   a8d61c4764dcbd6e4dcdac41ddfebbf0
#
_cell.length_a   1.000
_cell.length_b   1.000
_cell.length_c   1.000
_cell.angle_alpha   90.00
_cell.angle_beta   90.00
_cell.angle_gamma   90.00
#
_symmetry.space_group_name_H-M   'P 1'
#
loop_
_entity.id
_entity.type
_entity.pdbx_description
1 polymer ?
#
loop_
_entity_poly.entity_id
_entity_poly.type
_entity_poly.pdbx_seq_one_letter_code
_entity_poly.pdbx_strand_id
1 'polypeptide(L)'
;MDLMELREQIDSIDKQIVELYEQRMDISRQVAEYKLGTGKKVFDKEREEEKLRKVKSMTHNDFNSHGIAELFEQIMSMSRKLQYQTLTEKGSIGRLPFIGVDRLDKEMARVVFPGAEGAYTQAAMEQYFGENVNSFHVDTFRDAMIAIDEGSADYAVLPIENSTAGIVNEIYDMLVEFENYIVGEQIIKIEHCLMAVPGTRIEDIKTVYSHPQSLMQSARFLQGHTSWKQIGMNNNAFAARKVAEDKDKTQAAIAGIHAAKTYGLEILEKGINQSVTNSTRFIVVTNRKIFLKDAGKVSICFELPHESGSLYHMLSHFIYNNLNMNKIESRPIEDRNWEYRFFIDFDGNLADGAVKNALRGLREEARNMRILGNY
;
A
#
# COMPACT_ATOMS: atom_id res chain seq x y z
N MET A 1 -50.60 -15.92 19.99
CA MET A 1 -49.91 -15.51 18.77
C MET A 1 -48.82 -16.54 18.54
N ASP A 2 -48.91 -17.28 17.46
CA ASP A 2 -47.93 -18.30 17.12
C ASP A 2 -46.67 -17.63 16.49
N LEU A 3 -45.51 -18.25 16.66
CA LEU A 3 -44.28 -17.79 16.08
C LEU A 3 -44.34 -17.67 14.53
N MET A 4 -45.11 -18.55 13.90
CA MET A 4 -45.35 -18.51 12.45
C MET A 4 -46.11 -17.25 12.04
N GLU A 5 -47.19 -16.89 12.75
CA GLU A 5 -47.93 -15.64 12.48
C GLU A 5 -47.09 -14.40 12.66
N LEU A 6 -46.16 -14.37 13.64
CA LEU A 6 -45.24 -13.25 13.84
C LEU A 6 -44.22 -13.13 12.70
N ARG A 7 -43.73 -14.26 12.19
CA ARG A 7 -42.82 -14.28 11.02
C ARG A 7 -43.51 -13.77 9.76
N GLU A 8 -44.75 -14.22 9.48
CA GLU A 8 -45.53 -13.74 8.34
C GLU A 8 -45.77 -12.22 8.41
N GLN A 9 -45.99 -11.67 9.60
CA GLN A 9 -46.10 -10.21 9.77
C GLN A 9 -44.80 -9.51 9.50
N ILE A 10 -43.64 -10.05 9.95
CA ILE A 10 -42.32 -9.51 9.64
C ILE A 10 -42.05 -9.53 8.12
N ASP A 11 -42.31 -10.68 7.46
CA ASP A 11 -42.13 -10.84 6.02
C ASP A 11 -42.95 -9.82 5.21
N SER A 12 -44.17 -9.52 5.69
CA SER A 12 -45.03 -8.50 5.07
C SER A 12 -44.47 -7.08 5.20
N ILE A 13 -43.86 -6.77 6.38
CA ILE A 13 -43.20 -5.49 6.61
C ILE A 13 -41.93 -5.38 5.77
N ASP A 14 -41.12 -6.45 5.72
CA ASP A 14 -39.87 -6.50 4.95
C ASP A 14 -40.14 -6.23 3.45
N LYS A 15 -41.23 -6.79 2.90
CA LYS A 15 -41.65 -6.51 1.53
C LYS A 15 -41.92 -5.02 1.31
N GLN A 16 -42.57 -4.33 2.24
CA GLN A 16 -42.84 -2.90 2.14
C GLN A 16 -41.55 -2.10 2.24
N ILE A 17 -40.60 -2.51 3.10
CA ILE A 17 -39.27 -1.88 3.21
C ILE A 17 -38.53 -1.97 1.86
N VAL A 18 -38.53 -3.14 1.21
CA VAL A 18 -37.91 -3.34 -0.11
C VAL A 18 -38.53 -2.42 -1.15
N GLU A 19 -39.86 -2.39 -1.26
CA GLU A 19 -40.57 -1.54 -2.22
C GLU A 19 -40.26 -0.04 -2.02
N LEU A 20 -40.26 0.44 -0.76
CA LEU A 20 -39.94 1.82 -0.43
C LEU A 20 -38.45 2.16 -0.67
N TYR A 21 -37.56 1.20 -0.42
CA TYR A 21 -36.14 1.38 -0.69
C TYR A 21 -35.88 1.53 -2.19
N GLU A 22 -36.49 0.67 -3.04
CA GLU A 22 -36.34 0.75 -4.51
C GLU A 22 -36.87 2.09 -5.05
N GLN A 23 -38.06 2.50 -4.62
CA GLN A 23 -38.61 3.83 -4.98
C GLN A 23 -37.67 4.96 -4.61
N ARG A 24 -37.06 4.89 -3.41
CA ARG A 24 -36.12 5.88 -2.94
C ARG A 24 -34.85 5.89 -3.78
N MET A 25 -34.34 4.71 -4.22
CA MET A 25 -33.16 4.64 -5.09
C MET A 25 -33.44 5.19 -6.50
N ASP A 26 -34.65 4.99 -7.05
CA ASP A 26 -35.04 5.60 -8.32
C ASP A 26 -35.06 7.13 -8.27
N ILE A 27 -35.58 7.70 -7.18
CA ILE A 27 -35.48 9.15 -6.95
C ILE A 27 -34.03 9.60 -6.81
N SER A 28 -33.17 8.78 -6.19
CA SER A 28 -31.74 9.10 -6.07
C SER A 28 -31.01 9.15 -7.42
N ARG A 29 -31.41 8.33 -8.40
CA ARG A 29 -30.93 8.45 -9.80
C ARG A 29 -31.33 9.77 -10.44
N GLN A 30 -32.59 10.18 -10.26
CA GLN A 30 -33.06 11.48 -10.76
C GLN A 30 -32.32 12.66 -10.12
N VAL A 31 -31.98 12.55 -8.83
CA VAL A 31 -31.14 13.55 -8.14
C VAL A 31 -29.73 13.60 -8.74
N ALA A 32 -29.15 12.45 -9.12
CA ALA A 32 -27.86 12.41 -9.79
C ALA A 32 -27.91 13.14 -11.15
N GLU A 33 -28.96 12.93 -11.92
CA GLU A 33 -29.17 13.61 -13.22
C GLU A 33 -29.29 15.13 -13.05
N TYR A 34 -30.05 15.58 -12.05
CA TYR A 34 -30.14 16.99 -11.71
C TYR A 34 -28.78 17.59 -11.33
N LYS A 35 -28.01 16.86 -10.48
CA LYS A 35 -26.67 17.30 -10.07
C LYS A 35 -25.69 17.34 -11.23
N LEU A 36 -25.81 16.43 -12.19
CA LEU A 36 -25.04 16.45 -13.43
C LEU A 36 -25.21 17.77 -14.20
N GLY A 37 -26.46 18.22 -14.35
CA GLY A 37 -26.77 19.47 -15.04
C GLY A 37 -26.37 20.73 -14.27
N THR A 38 -26.24 20.67 -12.95
CA THR A 38 -25.99 21.85 -12.08
C THR A 38 -24.58 21.91 -11.49
N GLY A 39 -23.77 20.86 -11.64
CA GLY A 39 -22.44 20.80 -11.06
C GLY A 39 -22.39 20.66 -9.52
N LYS A 40 -23.53 20.41 -8.86
CA LYS A 40 -23.60 20.24 -7.41
C LYS A 40 -22.93 18.94 -6.97
N LYS A 41 -22.21 18.98 -5.84
CA LYS A 41 -21.59 17.80 -5.23
C LYS A 41 -22.64 16.74 -4.84
N VAL A 42 -22.25 15.48 -4.86
CA VAL A 42 -23.11 14.38 -4.41
C VAL A 42 -23.24 14.40 -2.90
N PHE A 43 -22.13 14.51 -2.18
CA PHE A 43 -22.12 14.57 -0.72
C PHE A 43 -22.48 15.96 -0.21
N ASP A 44 -23.52 16.02 0.61
CA ASP A 44 -24.04 17.23 1.28
C ASP A 44 -24.21 16.92 2.77
N LYS A 45 -23.17 17.18 3.55
CA LYS A 45 -23.09 16.85 4.98
C LYS A 45 -24.23 17.49 5.78
N GLU A 46 -24.50 18.78 5.57
CA GLU A 46 -25.51 19.53 6.30
C GLU A 46 -26.92 18.94 6.08
N ARG A 47 -27.21 18.58 4.82
CA ARG A 47 -28.48 17.97 4.44
C ARG A 47 -28.66 16.58 5.05
N GLU A 48 -27.59 15.79 5.13
CA GLU A 48 -27.66 14.46 5.73
C GLU A 48 -27.84 14.54 7.24
N GLU A 49 -27.15 15.42 7.93
CA GLU A 49 -27.32 15.66 9.37
C GLU A 49 -28.75 16.15 9.71
N GLU A 50 -29.31 17.05 8.91
CA GLU A 50 -30.69 17.50 9.06
C GLU A 50 -31.66 16.32 8.91
N LYS A 51 -31.43 15.47 7.91
CA LYS A 51 -32.25 14.29 7.67
C LYS A 51 -32.20 13.31 8.85
N LEU A 52 -31.02 13.04 9.39
CA LEU A 52 -30.85 12.16 10.56
C LEU A 52 -31.58 12.69 11.78
N ARG A 53 -31.44 14.00 12.06
CA ARG A 53 -32.21 14.63 13.17
C ARG A 53 -33.72 14.45 12.98
N LYS A 54 -34.21 14.62 11.76
CA LYS A 54 -35.63 14.50 11.45
C LYS A 54 -36.14 13.07 11.60
N VAL A 55 -35.40 12.06 11.12
CA VAL A 55 -35.88 10.65 11.26
C VAL A 55 -35.80 10.16 12.70
N LYS A 56 -34.81 10.57 13.47
CA LYS A 56 -34.74 10.32 14.92
C LYS A 56 -35.96 10.87 15.66
N SER A 57 -36.41 12.07 15.34
CA SER A 57 -37.57 12.68 15.98
C SER A 57 -38.93 12.00 15.64
N MET A 58 -38.96 11.10 14.66
CA MET A 58 -40.16 10.33 14.30
C MET A 58 -40.29 9.06 15.10
N THR A 59 -39.30 8.66 15.88
CA THR A 59 -39.30 7.44 16.67
C THR A 59 -39.88 7.68 18.05
N HIS A 60 -40.36 6.59 18.70
CA HIS A 60 -41.07 6.66 19.98
C HIS A 60 -40.24 6.21 21.20
N ASN A 61 -38.99 5.73 20.98
CA ASN A 61 -38.10 5.29 22.03
C ASN A 61 -36.62 5.37 21.57
N ASP A 62 -35.69 5.36 22.51
CA ASP A 62 -34.27 5.55 22.26
C ASP A 62 -33.64 4.42 21.44
N PHE A 63 -34.08 3.16 21.67
CA PHE A 63 -33.63 2.01 20.93
C PHE A 63 -33.92 2.17 19.43
N ASN A 64 -35.19 2.46 19.10
CA ASN A 64 -35.57 2.69 17.71
C ASN A 64 -34.92 3.97 17.12
N SER A 65 -34.74 5.00 17.94
CA SER A 65 -34.07 6.23 17.50
C SER A 65 -32.63 5.96 17.05
N HIS A 66 -31.91 5.13 17.79
CA HIS A 66 -30.55 4.70 17.42
C HIS A 66 -30.53 3.84 16.16
N GLY A 67 -31.35 2.78 16.14
CA GLY A 67 -31.43 1.88 14.98
C GLY A 67 -31.88 2.56 13.68
N ILE A 68 -32.85 3.48 13.76
CA ILE A 68 -33.29 4.22 12.56
C ILE A 68 -32.21 5.19 12.05
N ALA A 69 -31.40 5.75 12.95
CA ALA A 69 -30.29 6.59 12.54
C ALA A 69 -29.25 5.78 11.73
N GLU A 70 -28.81 4.65 12.25
CA GLU A 70 -27.88 3.74 11.56
C GLU A 70 -28.44 3.29 10.20
N LEU A 71 -29.71 2.88 10.16
CA LEU A 71 -30.36 2.47 8.92
C LEU A 71 -30.36 3.60 7.89
N PHE A 72 -30.71 4.83 8.28
CA PHE A 72 -30.75 5.95 7.35
C PHE A 72 -29.37 6.41 6.92
N GLU A 73 -28.33 6.31 7.77
CA GLU A 73 -26.94 6.51 7.36
C GLU A 73 -26.54 5.55 6.25
N GLN A 74 -26.88 4.25 6.38
CA GLN A 74 -26.63 3.26 5.33
C GLN A 74 -27.41 3.57 4.04
N ILE A 75 -28.69 3.88 4.14
CA ILE A 75 -29.54 4.22 2.99
C ILE A 75 -28.99 5.46 2.27
N MET A 76 -28.55 6.50 2.99
CA MET A 76 -27.96 7.70 2.38
C MET A 76 -26.60 7.38 1.74
N SER A 77 -25.77 6.59 2.38
CA SER A 77 -24.52 6.09 1.83
C SER A 77 -24.74 5.35 0.50
N MET A 78 -25.70 4.43 0.46
CA MET A 78 -26.06 3.70 -0.76
C MET A 78 -26.60 4.62 -1.86
N SER A 79 -27.40 5.63 -1.47
CA SER A 79 -27.87 6.67 -2.42
C SER A 79 -26.70 7.45 -3.05
N ARG A 80 -25.67 7.83 -2.26
CA ARG A 80 -24.47 8.50 -2.79
C ARG A 80 -23.74 7.62 -3.80
N LYS A 81 -23.51 6.35 -3.45
CA LYS A 81 -22.83 5.39 -4.32
C LYS A 81 -23.54 5.20 -5.65
N LEU A 82 -24.88 5.10 -5.62
CA LEU A 82 -25.70 5.04 -6.83
C LEU A 82 -25.58 6.33 -7.66
N GLN A 83 -25.58 7.51 -7.01
CA GLN A 83 -25.37 8.78 -7.69
C GLN A 83 -23.97 8.84 -8.32
N TYR A 84 -22.91 8.44 -7.63
CA TYR A 84 -21.54 8.39 -8.18
C TYR A 84 -21.48 7.45 -9.39
N GLN A 85 -22.09 6.26 -9.30
CA GLN A 85 -22.17 5.33 -10.42
C GLN A 85 -22.87 5.95 -11.63
N THR A 86 -24.04 6.54 -11.44
CA THR A 86 -24.82 7.21 -12.51
C THR A 86 -24.02 8.32 -13.19
N LEU A 87 -23.31 9.14 -12.39
CA LEU A 87 -22.45 10.22 -12.92
C LEU A 87 -21.24 9.65 -13.69
N THR A 88 -20.70 8.53 -13.23
CA THR A 88 -19.59 7.82 -13.90
C THR A 88 -20.01 7.28 -15.25
N GLU A 89 -21.14 6.59 -15.33
CA GLU A 89 -21.72 6.04 -16.56
C GLU A 89 -22.04 7.12 -17.61
N LYS A 90 -22.48 8.29 -17.16
CA LYS A 90 -22.76 9.45 -18.02
C LYS A 90 -21.52 10.28 -18.39
N GLY A 91 -20.32 9.80 -18.11
CA GLY A 91 -19.06 10.43 -18.51
C GLY A 91 -18.71 11.74 -17.78
N SER A 92 -19.42 12.07 -16.69
CA SER A 92 -19.17 13.28 -15.86
C SER A 92 -17.97 13.11 -14.92
N ILE A 93 -17.09 12.17 -15.19
CA ILE A 93 -15.86 12.01 -14.42
C ILE A 93 -14.84 13.00 -14.96
N GLY A 94 -14.33 13.87 -14.10
CA GLY A 94 -13.06 14.53 -14.38
C GLY A 94 -12.02 13.46 -14.72
N ARG A 95 -11.30 13.63 -15.82
CA ARG A 95 -10.23 12.69 -16.20
C ARG A 95 -9.26 12.59 -15.01
N LEU A 96 -9.00 11.36 -14.58
CA LEU A 96 -7.87 11.15 -13.66
C LEU A 96 -6.61 11.62 -14.39
N PRO A 97 -5.70 12.32 -13.70
CA PRO A 97 -4.50 12.86 -14.34
C PRO A 97 -3.46 11.78 -14.70
N PHE A 98 -3.88 10.51 -14.75
CA PHE A 98 -3.05 9.36 -15.06
C PHE A 98 -3.25 8.90 -16.50
N ILE A 99 -2.15 8.54 -17.16
CA ILE A 99 -2.13 8.06 -18.55
C ILE A 99 -1.85 6.56 -18.54
N GLY A 100 -2.77 5.78 -19.12
CA GLY A 100 -2.56 4.34 -19.33
C GLY A 100 -1.58 4.09 -20.47
N VAL A 101 -0.51 3.34 -20.18
CA VAL A 101 0.53 2.94 -21.13
C VAL A 101 0.51 1.42 -21.34
N ASP A 102 0.91 0.96 -22.52
CA ASP A 102 0.98 -0.48 -22.80
C ASP A 102 2.23 -1.13 -22.16
N ARG A 103 3.30 -0.37 -22.00
CA ARG A 103 4.56 -0.81 -21.36
C ARG A 103 5.30 0.37 -20.75
N LEU A 104 6.11 0.08 -19.74
CA LEU A 104 7.09 1.04 -19.23
C LEU A 104 8.30 1.04 -20.15
N ASP A 105 8.90 2.21 -20.35
CA ASP A 105 10.18 2.33 -21.03
C ASP A 105 11.29 1.86 -20.08
N LYS A 106 11.77 0.63 -20.29
CA LYS A 106 12.82 0.00 -19.49
C LYS A 106 14.17 0.04 -20.16
N GLU A 107 14.25 0.12 -21.50
CA GLU A 107 15.49 -0.04 -22.26
C GLU A 107 16.46 1.13 -22.07
N MET A 108 15.94 2.35 -22.00
CA MET A 108 16.72 3.57 -21.81
C MET A 108 16.59 4.16 -20.40
N ALA A 109 15.97 3.42 -19.49
CA ALA A 109 15.68 3.88 -18.14
C ALA A 109 16.96 4.06 -17.31
N ARG A 110 17.03 5.17 -16.59
CA ARG A 110 17.99 5.39 -15.50
C ARG A 110 17.31 5.04 -14.21
N VAL A 111 17.85 4.06 -13.51
CA VAL A 111 17.23 3.52 -12.29
C VAL A 111 18.11 3.78 -11.08
N VAL A 112 17.56 4.39 -10.05
CA VAL A 112 18.23 4.59 -8.77
C VAL A 112 17.74 3.59 -7.73
N PHE A 113 18.62 3.13 -6.87
CA PHE A 113 18.27 2.30 -5.73
C PHE A 113 19.07 2.69 -4.48
N PRO A 114 18.48 2.66 -3.28
CA PRO A 114 19.20 2.95 -2.04
C PRO A 114 20.03 1.76 -1.58
N GLY A 115 21.17 2.05 -0.95
CA GLY A 115 22.09 1.07 -0.37
C GLY A 115 23.38 0.95 -1.15
N ALA A 116 23.96 -0.24 -1.23
CA ALA A 116 25.22 -0.49 -1.94
C ALA A 116 25.01 -1.55 -3.02
N GLU A 117 25.99 -1.67 -3.91
CA GLU A 117 26.05 -2.81 -4.82
C GLU A 117 26.01 -4.12 -4.04
N GLY A 118 25.33 -5.13 -4.58
CA GLY A 118 25.10 -6.41 -3.90
C GLY A 118 23.93 -6.41 -2.88
N ALA A 119 23.23 -5.29 -2.66
CA ALA A 119 22.08 -5.24 -1.78
C ALA A 119 20.85 -5.94 -2.40
N TYR A 120 19.89 -6.35 -1.55
CA TYR A 120 18.60 -6.91 -2.00
C TYR A 120 17.81 -5.92 -2.88
N THR A 121 17.99 -4.62 -2.68
CA THR A 121 17.37 -3.58 -3.51
C THR A 121 17.90 -3.63 -4.94
N GLN A 122 19.22 -3.84 -5.13
CA GLN A 122 19.79 -4.06 -6.45
C GLN A 122 19.23 -5.35 -7.08
N ALA A 123 19.15 -6.44 -6.33
CA ALA A 123 18.56 -7.68 -6.84
C ALA A 123 17.11 -7.47 -7.31
N ALA A 124 16.31 -6.68 -6.58
CA ALA A 124 14.96 -6.33 -7.00
C ALA A 124 14.95 -5.49 -8.29
N MET A 125 15.85 -4.53 -8.39
CA MET A 125 16.02 -3.69 -9.57
C MET A 125 16.41 -4.51 -10.80
N GLU A 126 17.43 -5.39 -10.68
CA GLU A 126 17.88 -6.26 -11.77
C GLU A 126 16.80 -7.25 -12.21
N GLN A 127 16.02 -7.80 -11.28
CA GLN A 127 14.92 -8.71 -11.61
C GLN A 127 13.77 -8.00 -12.33
N TYR A 128 13.49 -6.73 -12.01
CA TYR A 128 12.42 -5.97 -12.64
C TYR A 128 12.81 -5.35 -13.99
N PHE A 129 14.01 -4.76 -14.08
CA PHE A 129 14.48 -4.02 -15.24
C PHE A 129 15.46 -4.82 -16.14
N GLY A 130 16.08 -5.85 -15.63
CA GLY A 130 17.16 -6.61 -16.25
C GLY A 130 18.54 -6.21 -15.73
N GLU A 131 19.51 -7.12 -15.85
CA GLU A 131 20.88 -6.93 -15.32
C GLU A 131 21.68 -5.77 -16.01
N ASN A 132 21.31 -5.39 -17.23
CA ASN A 132 22.02 -4.40 -18.04
C ASN A 132 21.41 -3.00 -18.00
N VAL A 133 20.45 -2.74 -17.10
CA VAL A 133 19.83 -1.43 -16.97
C VAL A 133 20.85 -0.39 -16.49
N ASN A 134 20.76 0.83 -17.01
CA ASN A 134 21.59 1.93 -16.53
C ASN A 134 21.13 2.31 -15.11
N SER A 135 21.94 1.97 -14.11
CA SER A 135 21.57 2.16 -12.71
C SER A 135 22.71 2.74 -11.87
N PHE A 136 22.33 3.40 -10.79
CA PHE A 136 23.27 3.87 -9.76
C PHE A 136 22.63 3.76 -8.39
N HIS A 137 23.47 3.69 -7.36
CA HIS A 137 23.00 3.64 -5.97
C HIS A 137 23.18 4.97 -5.26
N VAL A 138 22.39 5.16 -4.21
CA VAL A 138 22.43 6.30 -3.29
C VAL A 138 22.38 5.81 -1.85
N ASP A 139 22.78 6.65 -0.90
CA ASP A 139 22.88 6.22 0.49
C ASP A 139 21.53 6.08 1.21
N THR A 140 20.56 6.96 0.89
CA THR A 140 19.28 7.02 1.60
C THR A 140 18.08 6.83 0.66
N PHE A 141 16.93 6.46 1.24
CA PHE A 141 15.66 6.42 0.50
C PHE A 141 15.27 7.81 -0.02
N ARG A 142 15.55 8.84 0.76
CA ARG A 142 15.28 10.24 0.38
C ARG A 142 16.09 10.66 -0.84
N ASP A 143 17.37 10.31 -0.90
CA ASP A 143 18.20 10.61 -2.06
C ASP A 143 17.65 9.94 -3.34
N ALA A 144 17.09 8.73 -3.21
CA ALA A 144 16.44 8.07 -4.35
C ALA A 144 15.19 8.80 -4.82
N MET A 145 14.37 9.33 -3.90
CA MET A 145 13.20 10.14 -4.26
C MET A 145 13.60 11.48 -4.90
N ILE A 146 14.61 12.13 -4.37
CA ILE A 146 15.18 13.38 -4.92
C ILE A 146 15.73 13.15 -6.34
N ALA A 147 16.42 12.03 -6.56
CA ALA A 147 16.98 11.70 -7.87
C ALA A 147 15.91 11.61 -8.97
N ILE A 148 14.70 11.14 -8.64
CA ILE A 148 13.55 11.14 -9.56
C ILE A 148 13.02 12.56 -9.76
N ASP A 149 12.86 13.31 -8.67
CA ASP A 149 12.27 14.66 -8.70
C ASP A 149 13.15 15.63 -9.52
N GLU A 150 14.47 15.54 -9.37
CA GLU A 150 15.45 16.30 -10.12
C GLU A 150 15.69 15.79 -11.56
N GLY A 151 15.13 14.62 -11.91
CA GLY A 151 15.27 14.02 -13.24
C GLY A 151 16.65 13.38 -13.52
N SER A 152 17.44 13.09 -12.50
CA SER A 152 18.69 12.31 -12.64
C SER A 152 18.41 10.81 -12.78
N ALA A 153 17.26 10.33 -12.27
CA ALA A 153 16.71 9.00 -12.49
C ALA A 153 15.30 9.07 -13.07
N ASP A 154 14.90 8.04 -13.81
CA ASP A 154 13.55 7.88 -14.36
C ASP A 154 12.68 7.02 -13.43
N TYR A 155 13.30 6.10 -12.69
CA TYR A 155 12.67 5.20 -11.73
C TYR A 155 13.54 5.01 -10.49
N ALA A 156 12.90 4.77 -9.34
CA ALA A 156 13.58 4.25 -8.16
C ALA A 156 12.96 2.93 -7.72
N VAL A 157 13.78 2.04 -7.16
CA VAL A 157 13.35 0.79 -6.54
C VAL A 157 13.53 0.92 -5.03
N LEU A 158 12.44 0.78 -4.28
CA LEU A 158 12.40 1.06 -2.84
C LEU A 158 11.74 -0.08 -2.07
N PRO A 159 12.27 -0.53 -0.93
CA PRO A 159 11.63 -1.55 -0.09
C PRO A 159 10.43 -0.93 0.63
N ILE A 160 9.23 -1.48 0.48
CA ILE A 160 8.04 -0.96 1.17
C ILE A 160 7.60 -1.84 2.34
N GLU A 161 7.90 -3.13 2.28
CA GLU A 161 7.45 -4.10 3.29
C GLU A 161 8.33 -5.35 3.30
N ASN A 162 8.58 -5.88 4.48
CA ASN A 162 9.19 -7.19 4.66
C ASN A 162 8.24 -8.10 5.46
N SER A 163 8.07 -9.35 5.06
CA SER A 163 7.11 -10.28 5.65
C SER A 163 7.38 -10.64 7.11
N THR A 164 8.59 -10.40 7.61
CA THR A 164 8.98 -10.67 9.01
C THR A 164 9.20 -9.41 9.84
N ALA A 165 9.56 -8.30 9.19
CA ALA A 165 9.88 -7.02 9.85
C ALA A 165 8.74 -6.00 9.78
N GLY A 166 7.76 -6.24 8.90
CA GLY A 166 6.66 -5.30 8.68
C GLY A 166 6.99 -4.22 7.66
N ILE A 167 6.30 -3.10 7.77
CA ILE A 167 6.38 -1.99 6.82
C ILE A 167 7.64 -1.13 7.01
N VAL A 168 8.10 -0.53 5.92
CA VAL A 168 9.13 0.50 5.94
C VAL A 168 8.45 1.87 6.04
N ASN A 169 8.24 2.34 7.25
CA ASN A 169 7.47 3.54 7.57
C ASN A 169 7.88 4.78 6.76
N GLU A 170 9.18 5.00 6.64
CA GLU A 170 9.76 6.15 5.95
C GLU A 170 9.33 6.22 4.47
N ILE A 171 9.16 5.08 3.80
CA ILE A 171 8.70 5.04 2.40
C ILE A 171 7.28 5.54 2.27
N TYR A 172 6.38 5.18 3.20
CA TYR A 172 5.00 5.67 3.18
C TYR A 172 4.93 7.18 3.38
N ASP A 173 5.75 7.72 4.27
CA ASP A 173 5.82 9.16 4.53
C ASP A 173 6.33 9.90 3.29
N MET A 174 7.39 9.38 2.65
CA MET A 174 7.94 9.96 1.42
C MET A 174 7.01 9.84 0.20
N LEU A 175 6.21 8.79 0.07
CA LEU A 175 5.20 8.70 -1.00
C LEU A 175 4.13 9.80 -0.89
N VAL A 176 3.98 10.41 0.29
CA VAL A 176 3.10 11.57 0.48
C VAL A 176 3.84 12.88 0.29
N GLU A 177 5.09 12.97 0.73
CA GLU A 177 5.92 14.17 0.62
C GLU A 177 6.27 14.47 -0.84
N PHE A 178 6.71 13.46 -1.59
CA PHE A 178 7.10 13.58 -3.00
C PHE A 178 5.94 13.28 -3.94
N GLU A 179 5.92 13.92 -5.11
CA GLU A 179 4.96 13.60 -6.18
C GLU A 179 5.42 12.40 -7.03
N ASN A 180 5.80 11.31 -6.37
CA ASN A 180 6.22 10.06 -6.99
C ASN A 180 5.09 9.01 -6.93
N TYR A 181 4.98 8.21 -8.00
CA TYR A 181 3.88 7.27 -8.21
C TYR A 181 4.40 5.86 -8.41
N ILE A 182 3.74 4.89 -7.79
CA ILE A 182 4.07 3.47 -7.92
C ILE A 182 3.60 2.98 -9.29
N VAL A 183 4.50 2.39 -10.05
CA VAL A 183 4.25 1.85 -11.39
C VAL A 183 4.61 0.37 -11.52
N GLY A 184 5.08 -0.24 -10.45
CA GLY A 184 5.40 -1.66 -10.40
C GLY A 184 5.79 -2.12 -9.00
N GLU A 185 5.81 -3.43 -8.83
CA GLU A 185 6.31 -4.07 -7.61
C GLU A 185 7.18 -5.28 -7.96
N GLN A 186 8.13 -5.59 -7.09
CA GLN A 186 8.97 -6.77 -7.17
C GLN A 186 9.10 -7.41 -5.79
N ILE A 187 8.82 -8.70 -5.71
CA ILE A 187 8.99 -9.46 -4.46
C ILE A 187 10.28 -10.26 -4.57
N ILE A 188 11.16 -10.09 -3.58
CA ILE A 188 12.43 -10.81 -3.47
C ILE A 188 12.39 -11.69 -2.23
N LYS A 189 12.67 -12.97 -2.41
CA LYS A 189 12.92 -13.87 -1.29
C LYS A 189 14.22 -13.46 -0.60
N ILE A 190 14.17 -13.30 0.72
CA ILE A 190 15.31 -12.93 1.54
C ILE A 190 15.96 -14.22 2.04
N GLU A 191 17.12 -14.54 1.49
CA GLU A 191 17.92 -15.69 1.89
C GLU A 191 19.30 -15.20 2.33
N HIS A 192 19.55 -15.26 3.63
CA HIS A 192 20.83 -14.86 4.20
C HIS A 192 21.84 -15.98 4.06
N CYS A 193 23.05 -15.61 3.63
CA CYS A 193 24.19 -16.50 3.51
C CYS A 193 25.33 -16.00 4.42
N LEU A 194 26.03 -16.92 5.05
CA LEU A 194 27.32 -16.65 5.66
C LEU A 194 28.37 -16.66 4.55
N MET A 195 29.16 -15.61 4.46
CA MET A 195 30.19 -15.46 3.41
C MET A 195 31.49 -14.88 3.97
N ALA A 196 32.60 -15.27 3.38
CA ALA A 196 33.93 -14.82 3.77
C ALA A 196 34.87 -14.77 2.57
N VAL A 197 36.09 -14.30 2.77
CA VAL A 197 37.13 -14.35 1.72
C VAL A 197 37.43 -15.80 1.30
N PRO A 198 37.71 -16.08 0.03
CA PRO A 198 37.95 -17.43 -0.47
C PRO A 198 38.99 -18.22 0.34
N GLY A 199 38.66 -19.48 0.60
CA GLY A 199 39.52 -20.40 1.38
C GLY A 199 39.47 -20.15 2.90
N THR A 200 38.46 -19.43 3.40
CA THR A 200 38.15 -19.36 4.84
C THR A 200 37.35 -20.57 5.25
N ARG A 201 37.64 -21.13 6.43
CA ARG A 201 36.83 -22.20 7.04
C ARG A 201 35.97 -21.63 8.15
N ILE A 202 34.83 -22.23 8.42
CA ILE A 202 33.90 -21.81 9.47
C ILE A 202 34.57 -21.72 10.86
N GLU A 203 35.51 -22.65 11.12
CA GLU A 203 36.26 -22.73 12.36
C GLU A 203 37.24 -21.55 12.58
N ASP A 204 37.63 -20.89 11.50
CA ASP A 204 38.56 -19.75 11.56
C ASP A 204 37.86 -18.43 11.96
N ILE A 205 36.49 -18.37 11.85
CA ILE A 205 35.72 -17.18 12.05
C ILE A 205 35.68 -16.78 13.53
N LYS A 206 35.94 -15.50 13.80
CA LYS A 206 35.85 -14.86 15.11
C LYS A 206 34.86 -13.71 15.13
N THR A 207 34.61 -13.05 13.99
CA THR A 207 33.75 -11.88 13.90
C THR A 207 32.82 -11.99 12.71
N VAL A 208 31.54 -11.67 12.94
CA VAL A 208 30.49 -11.63 11.90
C VAL A 208 29.89 -10.25 11.83
N TYR A 209 29.82 -9.70 10.62
CA TYR A 209 29.24 -8.40 10.31
C TYR A 209 27.91 -8.56 9.58
N SER A 210 26.89 -7.79 9.93
CA SER A 210 25.65 -7.71 9.20
C SER A 210 24.77 -6.55 9.70
N HIS A 211 23.69 -6.26 9.03
CA HIS A 211 22.65 -5.40 9.57
C HIS A 211 22.03 -6.03 10.83
N PRO A 212 21.73 -5.26 11.89
CA PRO A 212 21.17 -5.81 13.14
C PRO A 212 19.97 -6.73 12.96
N GLN A 213 19.07 -6.37 12.02
CA GLN A 213 17.90 -7.18 11.70
C GLN A 213 18.27 -8.53 11.09
N SER A 214 19.28 -8.60 10.22
CA SER A 214 19.73 -9.85 9.62
C SER A 214 20.44 -10.75 10.62
N LEU A 215 21.19 -10.16 11.59
CA LEU A 215 21.72 -10.88 12.73
C LEU A 215 20.59 -11.51 13.56
N MET A 216 19.55 -10.75 13.86
CA MET A 216 18.38 -11.23 14.61
C MET A 216 17.63 -12.33 13.82
N GLN A 217 17.44 -12.16 12.51
CA GLN A 217 16.82 -13.17 11.65
C GLN A 217 17.64 -14.45 11.50
N SER A 218 18.95 -14.39 11.77
CA SER A 218 19.88 -15.53 11.75
C SER A 218 20.25 -16.02 13.15
N ALA A 219 19.56 -15.59 14.20
CA ALA A 219 19.93 -15.85 15.59
C ALA A 219 20.03 -17.34 15.91
N ARG A 220 19.15 -18.18 15.35
CA ARG A 220 19.21 -19.65 15.57
C ARG A 220 20.51 -20.25 15.05
N PHE A 221 20.99 -19.83 13.89
CA PHE A 221 22.27 -20.25 13.33
C PHE A 221 23.43 -19.74 14.20
N LEU A 222 23.39 -18.45 14.60
CA LEU A 222 24.42 -17.82 15.41
C LEU A 222 24.51 -18.40 16.83
N GLN A 223 23.44 -18.96 17.39
CA GLN A 223 23.45 -19.69 18.66
C GLN A 223 24.37 -20.92 18.62
N GLY A 224 24.60 -21.54 17.46
CA GLY A 224 25.59 -22.59 17.27
C GLY A 224 27.05 -22.11 17.29
N HIS A 225 27.26 -20.78 17.25
CA HIS A 225 28.57 -20.14 17.10
C HIS A 225 28.78 -19.01 18.13
N THR A 226 28.56 -19.32 19.41
CA THR A 226 28.55 -18.34 20.51
C THR A 226 29.88 -17.62 20.75
N SER A 227 30.97 -18.17 20.24
CA SER A 227 32.29 -17.55 20.29
C SER A 227 32.50 -16.40 19.31
N TRP A 228 31.61 -16.26 18.32
CA TRP A 228 31.72 -15.19 17.33
C TRP A 228 31.25 -13.85 17.88
N LYS A 229 32.04 -12.81 17.64
CA LYS A 229 31.64 -11.43 17.92
C LYS A 229 30.71 -10.94 16.81
N GLN A 230 29.49 -10.55 17.13
CA GLN A 230 28.52 -10.00 16.18
C GLN A 230 28.63 -8.47 16.16
N ILE A 231 28.79 -7.88 14.98
CA ILE A 231 28.93 -6.44 14.80
C ILE A 231 27.85 -5.96 13.82
N GLY A 232 27.02 -5.02 14.29
CA GLY A 232 26.00 -4.36 13.46
C GLY A 232 26.61 -3.38 12.47
N MET A 233 26.11 -3.42 11.22
CA MET A 233 26.43 -2.51 10.13
C MET A 233 25.14 -1.89 9.59
N ASN A 234 25.23 -0.74 8.94
CA ASN A 234 24.05 -0.06 8.40
C ASN A 234 23.37 -0.83 7.25
N ASN A 235 24.11 -1.71 6.55
CA ASN A 235 23.61 -2.47 5.40
C ASN A 235 24.36 -3.80 5.29
N ASN A 236 23.68 -4.86 4.84
CA ASN A 236 24.27 -6.18 4.62
C ASN A 236 25.36 -6.17 3.53
N ALA A 237 25.15 -5.42 2.46
CA ALA A 237 26.13 -5.31 1.39
C ALA A 237 27.40 -4.56 1.86
N PHE A 238 27.27 -3.56 2.72
CA PHE A 238 28.41 -2.91 3.37
C PHE A 238 29.21 -3.87 4.25
N ALA A 239 28.52 -4.79 4.94
CA ALA A 239 29.20 -5.84 5.71
C ALA A 239 30.01 -6.78 4.80
N ALA A 240 29.44 -7.19 3.68
CA ALA A 240 30.13 -8.01 2.68
C ALA A 240 31.32 -7.27 2.07
N ARG A 241 31.14 -6.02 1.67
CA ARG A 241 32.22 -5.18 1.14
C ARG A 241 33.38 -5.06 2.14
N LYS A 242 33.08 -4.76 3.40
CA LYS A 242 34.11 -4.66 4.44
C LYS A 242 34.93 -5.95 4.56
N VAL A 243 34.28 -7.12 4.62
CA VAL A 243 34.98 -8.41 4.71
C VAL A 243 35.86 -8.66 3.48
N ALA A 244 35.39 -8.26 2.30
CA ALA A 244 36.20 -8.38 1.06
C ALA A 244 37.41 -7.44 1.05
N GLU A 245 37.29 -6.21 1.55
CA GLU A 245 38.35 -5.20 1.64
C GLU A 245 39.39 -5.57 2.68
N ASP A 246 38.95 -6.02 3.88
CA ASP A 246 39.84 -6.38 5.00
C ASP A 246 40.68 -7.64 4.68
N LYS A 247 40.20 -8.53 3.84
CA LYS A 247 40.86 -9.82 3.45
C LYS A 247 41.28 -10.68 4.64
N ASP A 248 40.63 -10.54 5.77
CA ASP A 248 40.89 -11.25 7.01
C ASP A 248 40.02 -12.53 7.10
N LYS A 249 40.67 -13.70 7.10
CA LYS A 249 39.99 -14.99 7.20
C LYS A 249 39.32 -15.25 8.55
N THR A 250 39.50 -14.39 9.54
CA THR A 250 38.77 -14.47 10.81
C THR A 250 37.45 -13.70 10.78
N GLN A 251 37.11 -13.09 9.66
CA GLN A 251 35.91 -12.29 9.49
C GLN A 251 34.94 -12.93 8.49
N ALA A 252 33.65 -12.80 8.75
CA ALA A 252 32.58 -13.19 7.85
C ALA A 252 31.50 -12.12 7.81
N ALA A 253 30.70 -12.13 6.75
CA ALA A 253 29.51 -11.32 6.62
C ALA A 253 28.26 -12.18 6.48
N ILE A 254 27.11 -11.69 6.95
CA ILE A 254 25.80 -12.25 6.65
C ILE A 254 25.10 -11.28 5.69
N ALA A 255 24.87 -11.74 4.46
CA ALA A 255 24.25 -10.95 3.39
C ALA A 255 23.52 -11.85 2.38
N GLY A 256 22.89 -11.27 1.38
CA GLY A 256 22.30 -12.00 0.26
C GLY A 256 23.34 -12.54 -0.71
N ILE A 257 22.95 -13.54 -1.50
CA ILE A 257 23.83 -14.18 -2.49
C ILE A 257 24.44 -13.21 -3.49
N HIS A 258 23.73 -12.13 -3.85
CA HIS A 258 24.22 -11.07 -4.75
C HIS A 258 25.46 -10.38 -4.18
N ALA A 259 25.52 -10.13 -2.88
CA ALA A 259 26.69 -9.52 -2.25
C ALA A 259 27.93 -10.40 -2.38
N ALA A 260 27.80 -11.73 -2.24
CA ALA A 260 28.92 -12.65 -2.46
C ALA A 260 29.47 -12.57 -3.88
N LYS A 261 28.57 -12.55 -4.90
CA LYS A 261 28.95 -12.39 -6.33
C LYS A 261 29.63 -11.06 -6.57
N THR A 262 29.07 -9.97 -6.06
CA THR A 262 29.59 -8.60 -6.28
C THR A 262 30.98 -8.39 -5.69
N TYR A 263 31.22 -8.91 -4.48
CA TYR A 263 32.47 -8.68 -3.76
C TYR A 263 33.47 -9.85 -3.83
N GLY A 264 33.17 -10.89 -4.62
CA GLY A 264 34.07 -12.04 -4.78
C GLY A 264 34.25 -12.86 -3.49
N LEU A 265 33.24 -12.91 -2.64
CA LEU A 265 33.25 -13.70 -1.40
C LEU A 265 32.76 -15.14 -1.66
N GLU A 266 33.32 -16.07 -0.90
CA GLU A 266 32.88 -17.48 -0.88
C GLU A 266 31.72 -17.63 0.10
N ILE A 267 30.66 -18.32 -0.33
CA ILE A 267 29.53 -18.64 0.54
C ILE A 267 29.88 -19.90 1.32
N LEU A 268 29.95 -19.77 2.64
CA LEU A 268 30.24 -20.86 3.55
C LEU A 268 28.98 -21.63 3.95
N GLU A 269 27.84 -20.92 4.12
CA GLU A 269 26.56 -21.53 4.48
C GLU A 269 25.42 -20.70 3.86
N LYS A 270 24.37 -21.37 3.34
CA LYS A 270 23.19 -20.76 2.73
C LYS A 270 21.95 -20.94 3.60
N GLY A 271 21.01 -20.00 3.47
CA GLY A 271 19.69 -20.13 4.08
C GLY A 271 19.72 -20.13 5.61
N ILE A 272 20.61 -19.33 6.20
CA ILE A 272 20.81 -19.30 7.66
C ILE A 272 19.74 -18.49 8.40
N ASN A 273 18.81 -17.87 7.70
CA ASN A 273 17.67 -17.17 8.30
C ASN A 273 16.62 -18.14 8.84
N GLN A 274 15.99 -17.78 9.96
CA GLN A 274 15.00 -18.62 10.67
C GLN A 274 13.72 -18.85 9.87
N SER A 275 13.24 -17.83 9.15
CA SER A 275 12.03 -17.92 8.33
C SER A 275 12.41 -18.23 6.89
N VAL A 276 11.94 -19.36 6.39
CA VAL A 276 12.12 -19.78 4.98
C VAL A 276 11.23 -19.00 4.00
N THR A 277 10.18 -18.33 4.53
CA THR A 277 9.22 -17.51 3.77
C THR A 277 9.53 -16.02 3.80
N ASN A 278 10.68 -15.64 4.41
CA ASN A 278 11.07 -14.23 4.48
C ASN A 278 11.18 -13.63 3.07
N SER A 279 10.43 -12.59 2.83
CA SER A 279 10.40 -11.89 1.53
C SER A 279 10.24 -10.39 1.75
N THR A 280 10.85 -9.61 0.88
CA THR A 280 10.69 -8.15 0.85
C THR A 280 9.96 -7.75 -0.43
N ARG A 281 8.93 -6.94 -0.28
CA ARG A 281 8.23 -6.29 -1.36
C ARG A 281 8.90 -4.95 -1.64
N PHE A 282 9.35 -4.77 -2.87
CA PHE A 282 9.89 -3.53 -3.40
C PHE A 282 8.88 -2.90 -4.33
N ILE A 283 8.80 -1.59 -4.33
CA ILE A 283 8.02 -0.80 -5.27
C ILE A 283 8.94 -0.11 -6.27
N VAL A 284 8.44 0.05 -7.48
CA VAL A 284 9.06 0.86 -8.53
C VAL A 284 8.29 2.16 -8.63
N VAL A 285 8.95 3.28 -8.42
CA VAL A 285 8.33 4.60 -8.42
C VAL A 285 8.91 5.51 -9.50
N THR A 286 8.09 6.44 -9.99
CA THR A 286 8.44 7.47 -10.98
C THR A 286 7.67 8.76 -10.69
N ASN A 287 8.12 9.92 -11.15
CA ASN A 287 7.38 11.19 -11.06
C ASN A 287 6.31 11.35 -12.14
N ARG A 288 6.19 10.38 -13.07
CA ARG A 288 5.19 10.42 -14.14
C ARG A 288 3.88 9.82 -13.68
N LYS A 289 2.76 10.51 -13.94
CA LYS A 289 1.39 10.01 -13.67
C LYS A 289 0.97 9.01 -14.75
N ILE A 290 1.59 7.85 -14.76
CA ILE A 290 1.32 6.75 -15.69
C ILE A 290 0.93 5.48 -14.95
N PHE A 291 0.26 4.57 -15.63
CA PHE A 291 -0.04 3.22 -15.16
C PHE A 291 -0.08 2.24 -16.34
N LEU A 292 0.23 0.98 -16.08
CA LEU A 292 0.09 -0.07 -17.07
C LEU A 292 -1.39 -0.39 -17.32
N LYS A 293 -1.82 -0.54 -18.56
CA LYS A 293 -3.22 -0.85 -18.90
C LYS A 293 -3.68 -2.19 -18.33
N ASP A 294 -2.76 -3.11 -18.11
CA ASP A 294 -2.96 -4.43 -17.49
C ASP A 294 -2.65 -4.47 -15.99
N ALA A 295 -2.38 -3.31 -15.37
CA ALA A 295 -2.14 -3.22 -13.93
C ALA A 295 -3.34 -3.75 -13.13
N GLY A 296 -3.06 -4.50 -12.07
CA GLY A 296 -4.07 -5.17 -11.26
C GLY A 296 -4.23 -4.64 -9.84
N LYS A 297 -3.38 -3.71 -9.41
CA LYS A 297 -3.38 -3.19 -8.04
C LYS A 297 -3.35 -1.67 -8.03
N VAL A 298 -4.20 -1.06 -7.21
CA VAL A 298 -4.23 0.39 -6.98
C VAL A 298 -3.83 0.67 -5.53
N SER A 299 -2.92 1.61 -5.34
CA SER A 299 -2.55 2.14 -4.02
C SER A 299 -3.02 3.57 -3.87
N ILE A 300 -3.66 3.86 -2.74
CA ILE A 300 -4.14 5.21 -2.39
C ILE A 300 -3.77 5.56 -0.97
N CYS A 301 -3.81 6.86 -0.65
CA CYS A 301 -3.85 7.31 0.74
C CYS A 301 -4.90 8.40 0.93
N PHE A 302 -5.39 8.53 2.16
CA PHE A 302 -6.36 9.57 2.54
C PHE A 302 -6.33 9.82 4.06
N GLU A 303 -6.87 10.96 4.46
CA GLU A 303 -7.05 11.34 5.85
C GLU A 303 -8.54 11.33 6.20
N LEU A 304 -8.86 10.94 7.44
CA LEU A 304 -10.22 10.93 7.93
C LEU A 304 -10.42 11.90 9.09
N PRO A 305 -11.61 12.49 9.22
CA PRO A 305 -11.96 13.18 10.45
C PRO A 305 -12.01 12.17 11.62
N HIS A 306 -11.62 12.62 12.80
CA HIS A 306 -11.68 11.81 14.02
C HIS A 306 -13.13 11.75 14.54
N GLU A 307 -13.97 11.02 13.83
CA GLU A 307 -15.41 10.86 14.09
C GLU A 307 -15.76 9.38 14.10
N SER A 308 -16.76 9.00 14.92
CA SER A 308 -17.24 7.62 14.98
C SER A 308 -17.73 7.16 13.61
N GLY A 309 -17.33 5.96 13.19
CA GLY A 309 -17.77 5.37 11.91
C GLY A 309 -17.05 5.88 10.66
N SER A 310 -16.19 6.93 10.73
CA SER A 310 -15.57 7.53 9.54
C SER A 310 -14.79 6.51 8.69
N LEU A 311 -14.02 5.63 9.29
CA LEU A 311 -13.32 4.57 8.57
C LEU A 311 -14.29 3.56 7.92
N TYR A 312 -15.34 3.16 8.63
CA TYR A 312 -16.36 2.25 8.10
C TYR A 312 -17.02 2.82 6.83
N HIS A 313 -17.40 4.10 6.86
CA HIS A 313 -17.98 4.77 5.70
C HIS A 313 -17.03 4.78 4.50
N MET A 314 -15.75 5.03 4.72
CA MET A 314 -14.75 4.98 3.64
C MET A 314 -14.58 3.56 3.07
N LEU A 315 -14.46 2.56 3.95
CA LEU A 315 -14.31 1.16 3.52
C LEU A 315 -15.55 0.67 2.76
N SER A 316 -16.73 1.19 3.06
CA SER A 316 -17.95 0.83 2.35
C SER A 316 -17.94 1.18 0.85
N HIS A 317 -17.08 2.12 0.38
CA HIS A 317 -16.91 2.40 -1.04
C HIS A 317 -16.27 1.23 -1.79
N PHE A 318 -15.36 0.50 -1.15
CA PHE A 318 -14.75 -0.70 -1.73
C PHE A 318 -15.76 -1.85 -1.78
N ILE A 319 -16.49 -2.09 -0.68
CA ILE A 319 -17.51 -3.13 -0.58
C ILE A 319 -18.58 -2.95 -1.66
N TYR A 320 -19.11 -1.75 -1.80
CA TYR A 320 -20.17 -1.45 -2.79
C TYR A 320 -19.70 -1.65 -4.22
N ASN A 321 -18.46 -1.37 -4.53
CA ASN A 321 -17.89 -1.52 -5.85
C ASN A 321 -17.24 -2.90 -6.07
N ASN A 322 -17.42 -3.84 -5.13
CA ASN A 322 -16.85 -5.19 -5.15
C ASN A 322 -15.32 -5.19 -5.38
N LEU A 323 -14.64 -4.26 -4.72
CA LEU A 323 -13.18 -4.13 -4.77
C LEU A 323 -12.55 -4.84 -3.56
N ASN A 324 -11.63 -5.76 -3.82
CA ASN A 324 -10.91 -6.49 -2.79
C ASN A 324 -9.74 -5.66 -2.26
N MET A 325 -9.73 -5.38 -0.95
CA MET A 325 -8.61 -4.69 -0.30
C MET A 325 -7.55 -5.72 0.11
N ASN A 326 -6.31 -5.49 -0.31
CA ASN A 326 -5.19 -6.36 0.00
C ASN A 326 -4.40 -5.89 1.21
N LYS A 327 -4.45 -4.59 1.49
CA LYS A 327 -3.72 -3.97 2.60
C LYS A 327 -4.45 -2.73 3.09
N ILE A 328 -4.39 -2.53 4.40
CA ILE A 328 -4.71 -1.27 5.06
C ILE A 328 -3.64 -1.00 6.11
N GLU A 329 -3.10 0.21 6.09
CA GLU A 329 -2.09 0.68 7.03
C GLU A 329 -2.44 2.08 7.50
N SER A 330 -2.19 2.39 8.76
CA SER A 330 -2.43 3.72 9.32
C SER A 330 -1.13 4.35 9.82
N ARG A 331 -0.90 5.61 9.45
CA ARG A 331 0.25 6.40 9.90
C ARG A 331 -0.23 7.65 10.62
N PRO A 332 0.34 7.99 11.80
CA PRO A 332 0.09 9.28 12.43
C PRO A 332 0.44 10.41 11.47
N ILE A 333 -0.34 11.49 11.53
CA ILE A 333 -0.04 12.70 10.77
C ILE A 333 0.84 13.59 11.65
N GLU A 334 1.99 14.02 11.11
CA GLU A 334 2.90 14.93 11.80
C GLU A 334 2.17 16.22 12.19
N ASP A 335 2.44 16.74 13.38
CA ASP A 335 1.81 17.94 13.96
C ASP A 335 0.28 17.88 14.19
N ARG A 336 -0.34 16.71 14.03
CA ARG A 336 -1.77 16.50 14.32
C ARG A 336 -1.98 15.34 15.28
N ASN A 337 -2.16 15.65 16.55
CA ASN A 337 -2.38 14.64 17.59
C ASN A 337 -3.63 13.82 17.32
N TRP A 338 -3.48 12.49 17.30
CA TRP A 338 -4.55 11.49 17.15
C TRP A 338 -5.27 11.54 15.80
N GLU A 339 -4.71 12.22 14.77
CA GLU A 339 -5.16 12.11 13.39
C GLU A 339 -4.26 11.15 12.60
N TYR A 340 -4.87 10.41 11.67
CA TYR A 340 -4.19 9.35 10.94
C TYR A 340 -4.42 9.49 9.45
N ARG A 341 -3.38 9.18 8.69
CA ARG A 341 -3.46 8.92 7.26
C ARG A 341 -3.53 7.41 7.05
N PHE A 342 -4.49 6.99 6.23
CA PHE A 342 -4.69 5.60 5.86
C PHE A 342 -4.11 5.36 4.47
N PHE A 343 -3.40 4.24 4.33
CA PHE A 343 -2.89 3.74 3.06
C PHE A 343 -3.62 2.44 2.76
N ILE A 344 -4.14 2.32 1.53
CA ILE A 344 -4.90 1.15 1.11
C ILE A 344 -4.38 0.67 -0.23
N ASP A 345 -4.07 -0.63 -0.32
CA ASP A 345 -3.85 -1.34 -1.57
C ASP A 345 -5.09 -2.19 -1.86
N PHE A 346 -5.60 -2.14 -3.07
CA PHE A 346 -6.76 -2.94 -3.49
C PHE A 346 -6.63 -3.39 -4.95
N ASP A 347 -7.33 -4.50 -5.29
CA ASP A 347 -7.37 -5.02 -6.64
C ASP A 347 -8.19 -4.11 -7.56
N GLY A 348 -7.64 -3.79 -8.73
CA GLY A 348 -8.32 -2.97 -9.73
C GLY A 348 -7.39 -2.21 -10.66
N ASN A 349 -8.02 -1.56 -11.64
CA ASN A 349 -7.33 -0.71 -12.60
C ASN A 349 -7.99 0.67 -12.67
N LEU A 350 -7.20 1.73 -12.80
CA LEU A 350 -7.72 3.10 -12.92
C LEU A 350 -8.61 3.32 -14.17
N ALA A 351 -8.56 2.41 -15.13
CA ALA A 351 -9.48 2.42 -16.27
C ALA A 351 -10.88 1.89 -15.92
N ASP A 352 -11.03 1.08 -14.86
CA ASP A 352 -12.26 0.40 -14.49
C ASP A 352 -13.32 1.34 -13.93
N GLY A 353 -14.58 1.09 -14.31
CA GLY A 353 -15.72 1.87 -13.83
C GLY A 353 -15.91 1.76 -12.31
N ALA A 354 -15.76 0.55 -11.74
CA ALA A 354 -15.87 0.29 -10.31
C ALA A 354 -14.82 1.07 -9.52
N VAL A 355 -13.56 1.06 -9.97
CA VAL A 355 -12.45 1.80 -9.36
C VAL A 355 -12.71 3.31 -9.43
N LYS A 356 -13.11 3.83 -10.60
CA LYS A 356 -13.44 5.25 -10.77
C LYS A 356 -14.56 5.69 -9.86
N ASN A 357 -15.59 4.86 -9.72
CA ASN A 357 -16.73 5.13 -8.82
C ASN A 357 -16.29 5.20 -7.36
N ALA A 358 -15.53 4.21 -6.89
CA ALA A 358 -14.99 4.20 -5.51
C ALA A 358 -14.10 5.41 -5.23
N LEU A 359 -13.14 5.70 -6.13
CA LEU A 359 -12.23 6.84 -6.00
C LEU A 359 -12.94 8.20 -6.01
N ARG A 360 -14.05 8.31 -6.74
CA ARG A 360 -14.87 9.54 -6.70
C ARG A 360 -15.51 9.74 -5.34
N GLY A 361 -16.16 8.71 -4.79
CA GLY A 361 -16.77 8.78 -3.47
C GLY A 361 -15.73 9.09 -2.39
N LEU A 362 -14.61 8.38 -2.40
CA LEU A 362 -13.50 8.62 -1.48
C LEU A 362 -12.97 10.06 -1.56
N ARG A 363 -12.83 10.63 -2.76
CA ARG A 363 -12.34 12.01 -2.95
C ARG A 363 -13.30 13.07 -2.40
N GLU A 364 -14.61 12.82 -2.46
CA GLU A 364 -15.61 13.78 -1.93
C GLU A 364 -15.78 13.68 -0.40
N GLU A 365 -15.55 12.50 0.17
CA GLU A 365 -15.82 12.22 1.59
C GLU A 365 -14.56 12.24 2.48
N ALA A 366 -13.39 11.88 1.93
CA ALA A 366 -12.13 11.92 2.65
C ALA A 366 -11.40 13.26 2.48
N ARG A 367 -10.42 13.49 3.36
CA ARG A 367 -9.48 14.62 3.25
C ARG A 367 -8.20 14.16 2.59
N ASN A 368 -7.56 15.03 1.81
CA ASN A 368 -6.23 14.82 1.23
C ASN A 368 -6.05 13.46 0.53
N MET A 369 -7.11 12.98 -0.15
CA MET A 369 -7.05 11.72 -0.88
C MET A 369 -6.11 11.83 -2.09
N ARG A 370 -5.16 10.91 -2.18
CA ARG A 370 -4.19 10.79 -3.29
C ARG A 370 -4.16 9.35 -3.82
N ILE A 371 -4.02 9.24 -5.14
CA ILE A 371 -3.66 7.99 -5.80
C ILE A 371 -2.13 7.92 -5.78
N LEU A 372 -1.59 6.88 -5.16
CA LEU A 372 -0.15 6.65 -5.07
C LEU A 372 0.37 5.85 -6.26
N GLY A 373 -0.48 5.09 -6.94
CA GLY A 373 -0.12 4.35 -8.13
C GLY A 373 -1.16 3.31 -8.55
N ASN A 374 -0.93 2.75 -9.77
CA ASN A 374 -1.66 1.59 -10.28
C ASN A 374 -0.66 0.72 -11.04
N TYR A 375 -0.45 -0.53 -10.57
CA TYR A 375 0.63 -1.42 -10.99
C TYR A 375 0.27 -2.91 -10.87
#